data_292ce5372c31ca6722d9f859f2ea14c1
#
_entry.id   292ce5372c31ca6722d9f859f2ea14c1
#
_cell.length_a   1.000
_cell.length_b   1.000
_cell.length_c   1.000
_cell.angle_alpha   90.00
_cell.angle_beta   90.00
_cell.angle_gamma   90.00
#
_symmetry.space_group_name_H-M   'P 1'
#
loop_
_entity.id
_entity.type
_entity.pdbx_description
1 polymer ?
#
loop_
_entity_poly.entity_id
_entity_poly.type
_entity_poly.pdbx_seq_one_letter_code
_entity_poly.pdbx_strand_id
1 'polypeptide(L)'
;MVDGLKLAFGTLTAIPVPAPARIDRRVAGRAMALAPVTQLPLVCVLVLWGWVVREAPVPALLAAAATLVAVTLATRGMHLDGLADTADGLSASYDRAKALDVMRRGNIGPSGVAAVVLVLLVDAAALAALLTSGRGVVLVCLSLVASRHLLAWACSAGVPSARPSGLGATVAGTVQRRVVGLGFVLMLGVSALASHWSGLALWAGPVAAGTAVFCGVAVIHRATRRFGGITGDVLGAVIEVSFAAALTASALLVTLTR
;
A
#
# COMPACT_ATOMS: atom_id res chain seq x y z
N MET A 1 -7.76 12.61 -17.97
CA MET A 1 -7.78 12.53 -16.48
C MET A 1 -8.81 11.55 -15.99
N VAL A 2 -10.04 11.59 -16.50
CA VAL A 2 -11.16 10.72 -16.08
C VAL A 2 -10.85 9.23 -16.24
N ASP A 3 -10.31 8.79 -17.39
CA ASP A 3 -10.01 7.37 -17.63
C ASP A 3 -8.91 6.83 -16.68
N GLY A 4 -7.91 7.67 -16.33
CA GLY A 4 -6.90 7.27 -15.34
C GLY A 4 -7.50 7.05 -13.96
N LEU A 5 -8.45 7.89 -13.54
CA LEU A 5 -9.13 7.75 -12.27
C LEU A 5 -10.06 6.53 -12.26
N LYS A 6 -10.83 6.31 -13.34
CA LYS A 6 -11.66 5.10 -13.51
C LYS A 6 -10.81 3.83 -13.45
N LEU A 7 -9.65 3.83 -14.13
CA LEU A 7 -8.73 2.69 -14.10
C LEU A 7 -8.18 2.47 -12.69
N ALA A 8 -7.78 3.53 -11.99
CA ALA A 8 -7.28 3.43 -10.62
C ALA A 8 -8.32 2.83 -9.67
N PHE A 9 -9.55 3.37 -9.63
CA PHE A 9 -10.62 2.85 -8.77
C PHE A 9 -11.00 1.41 -9.15
N GLY A 10 -11.22 1.12 -10.44
CA GLY A 10 -11.61 -0.21 -10.90
C GLY A 10 -10.55 -1.28 -10.67
N THR A 11 -9.25 -0.90 -10.66
CA THR A 11 -8.16 -1.83 -10.43
C THR A 11 -7.84 -1.99 -8.94
N LEU A 12 -7.84 -0.90 -8.17
CA LEU A 12 -7.29 -0.87 -6.81
C LEU A 12 -8.35 -0.95 -5.70
N THR A 13 -9.64 -0.89 -6.04
CA THR A 13 -10.72 -0.89 -5.04
C THR A 13 -11.86 -1.84 -5.43
N ALA A 14 -12.71 -2.15 -4.46
CA ALA A 14 -13.96 -2.87 -4.67
C ALA A 14 -15.11 -1.95 -5.15
N ILE A 15 -14.87 -0.64 -5.28
CA ILE A 15 -15.89 0.32 -5.70
C ILE A 15 -16.20 0.13 -7.19
N PRO A 16 -17.46 -0.16 -7.56
CA PRO A 16 -17.83 -0.32 -8.95
C PRO A 16 -17.75 1.03 -9.69
N VAL A 17 -16.98 1.08 -10.75
CA VAL A 17 -16.84 2.26 -11.61
C VAL A 17 -16.98 1.84 -13.08
N PRO A 18 -17.52 2.72 -13.95
CA PRO A 18 -17.56 2.44 -15.37
C PRO A 18 -16.16 2.20 -15.95
N ALA A 19 -16.07 1.26 -16.89
CA ALA A 19 -14.80 0.99 -17.57
C ALA A 19 -14.23 2.27 -18.21
N PRO A 20 -12.90 2.44 -18.23
CA PRO A 20 -12.27 3.53 -18.97
C PRO A 20 -12.53 3.37 -20.47
N ALA A 21 -12.67 4.48 -21.19
CA ALA A 21 -12.90 4.45 -22.63
C ALA A 21 -11.73 3.87 -23.41
N ARG A 22 -10.51 4.01 -22.87
CA ARG A 22 -9.27 3.42 -23.41
C ARG A 22 -8.28 3.11 -22.30
N ILE A 23 -7.43 2.10 -22.55
CA ILE A 23 -6.31 1.75 -21.67
C ILE A 23 -5.04 1.82 -22.52
N ASP A 24 -4.29 2.89 -22.35
CA ASP A 24 -2.96 3.09 -22.93
C ASP A 24 -1.93 3.36 -21.83
N ARG A 25 -0.64 3.40 -22.19
CA ARG A 25 0.46 3.65 -21.22
C ARG A 25 0.30 4.97 -20.46
N ARG A 26 -0.31 6.00 -21.06
CA ARG A 26 -0.55 7.29 -20.42
C ARG A 26 -1.67 7.19 -19.39
N VAL A 27 -2.75 6.49 -19.72
CA VAL A 27 -3.87 6.22 -18.79
C VAL A 27 -3.40 5.34 -17.62
N ALA A 28 -2.62 4.29 -17.92
CA ALA A 28 -2.02 3.41 -16.92
C ALA A 28 -1.10 4.18 -15.95
N GLY A 29 -0.21 5.03 -16.47
CA GLY A 29 0.67 5.86 -15.63
C GLY A 29 -0.10 6.86 -14.75
N ARG A 30 -1.18 7.46 -15.30
CA ARG A 30 -2.06 8.34 -14.49
C ARG A 30 -2.79 7.56 -13.41
N ALA A 31 -3.24 6.34 -13.69
CA ALA A 31 -3.89 5.49 -12.70
C ALA A 31 -2.95 5.19 -11.52
N MET A 32 -1.70 4.82 -11.79
CA MET A 32 -0.71 4.54 -10.74
C MET A 32 -0.32 5.81 -9.96
N ALA A 33 -0.22 6.96 -10.61
CA ALA A 33 0.05 8.24 -9.93
C ALA A 33 -1.13 8.71 -9.06
N LEU A 34 -2.37 8.38 -9.45
CA LEU A 34 -3.60 8.74 -8.73
C LEU A 34 -4.02 7.67 -7.69
N ALA A 35 -3.26 6.61 -7.54
CA ALA A 35 -3.58 5.54 -6.60
C ALA A 35 -3.87 6.02 -5.16
N PRO A 36 -3.17 7.01 -4.58
CA PRO A 36 -3.50 7.54 -3.25
C PRO A 36 -4.94 8.09 -3.15
N VAL A 37 -5.46 8.69 -4.22
CA VAL A 37 -6.82 9.26 -4.26
C VAL A 37 -7.89 8.18 -4.12
N THR A 38 -7.62 6.96 -4.55
CA THR A 38 -8.56 5.84 -4.43
C THR A 38 -8.84 5.44 -2.98
N GLN A 39 -8.02 5.89 -2.04
CA GLN A 39 -8.18 5.59 -0.62
C GLN A 39 -9.08 6.57 0.12
N LEU A 40 -9.42 7.72 -0.47
CA LEU A 40 -10.23 8.74 0.20
C LEU A 40 -11.58 8.23 0.74
N PRO A 41 -12.35 7.38 0.02
CA PRO A 41 -13.57 6.79 0.58
C PRO A 41 -13.29 5.95 1.83
N LEU A 42 -12.23 5.14 1.80
CA LEU A 42 -11.85 4.32 2.95
C LEU A 42 -11.32 5.16 4.11
N VAL A 43 -10.60 6.24 3.83
CA VAL A 43 -10.18 7.24 4.83
C VAL A 43 -11.38 7.82 5.56
N CYS A 44 -12.46 8.20 4.85
CA CYS A 44 -13.70 8.69 5.47
C CYS A 44 -14.30 7.63 6.42
N VAL A 45 -14.35 6.36 5.98
CA VAL A 45 -14.84 5.25 6.82
C VAL A 45 -13.96 5.06 8.06
N LEU A 46 -12.64 5.12 7.91
CA LEU A 46 -11.70 4.95 9.03
C LEU A 46 -11.75 6.11 10.04
N VAL A 47 -11.98 7.33 9.58
CA VAL A 47 -12.19 8.48 10.47
C VAL A 47 -13.46 8.31 11.29
N LEU A 48 -14.58 7.91 10.66
CA LEU A 48 -15.82 7.60 11.37
C LEU A 48 -15.65 6.42 12.34
N TRP A 49 -14.98 5.37 11.91
CA TRP A 49 -14.67 4.22 12.74
C TRP A 49 -13.81 4.60 13.95
N GLY A 50 -12.77 5.40 13.75
CA GLY A 50 -11.94 5.91 14.83
C GLY A 50 -12.69 6.76 15.85
N TRP A 51 -13.69 7.52 15.39
CA TRP A 51 -14.62 8.23 16.28
C TRP A 51 -15.45 7.22 17.11
N VAL A 52 -16.04 6.19 16.49
CA VAL A 52 -16.77 5.13 17.20
C VAL A 52 -15.89 4.43 18.25
N VAL A 53 -14.67 4.03 17.88
CA VAL A 53 -13.73 3.38 18.81
C VAL A 53 -13.38 4.27 20.01
N ARG A 54 -13.38 5.59 19.80
CA ARG A 54 -13.09 6.54 20.86
C ARG A 54 -14.28 6.74 21.82
N GLU A 55 -15.51 6.75 21.32
CA GLU A 55 -16.73 7.03 22.11
C GLU A 55 -17.35 5.75 22.72
N ALA A 56 -17.02 4.58 22.20
CA ALA A 56 -17.55 3.31 22.67
C ALA A 56 -16.44 2.41 23.25
N PRO A 57 -16.75 1.52 24.22
CA PRO A 57 -15.77 0.62 24.84
C PRO A 57 -15.42 -0.55 23.92
N VAL A 58 -14.87 -0.26 22.71
CA VAL A 58 -14.45 -1.27 21.77
C VAL A 58 -13.07 -1.82 22.16
N PRO A 59 -12.91 -3.15 22.34
CA PRO A 59 -11.59 -3.73 22.60
C PRO A 59 -10.60 -3.43 21.49
N ALA A 60 -9.37 -3.01 21.83
CA ALA A 60 -8.36 -2.57 20.88
C ALA A 60 -8.08 -3.54 19.73
N LEU A 61 -7.97 -4.84 20.06
CA LEU A 61 -7.71 -5.87 19.06
C LEU A 61 -8.91 -6.07 18.12
N LEU A 62 -10.15 -5.94 18.64
CA LEU A 62 -11.35 -6.01 17.81
C LEU A 62 -11.42 -4.81 16.85
N ALA A 63 -11.08 -3.61 17.34
CA ALA A 63 -11.02 -2.42 16.50
C ALA A 63 -9.98 -2.57 15.38
N ALA A 64 -8.81 -3.12 15.69
CA ALA A 64 -7.76 -3.42 14.73
C ALA A 64 -8.20 -4.47 13.69
N ALA A 65 -8.79 -5.57 14.14
CA ALA A 65 -9.29 -6.63 13.26
C ALA A 65 -10.38 -6.12 12.32
N ALA A 66 -11.35 -5.34 12.82
CA ALA A 66 -12.38 -4.73 11.99
C ALA A 66 -11.79 -3.77 10.94
N THR A 67 -10.75 -3.02 11.29
CA THR A 67 -10.02 -2.16 10.35
C THR A 67 -9.34 -2.98 9.24
N LEU A 68 -8.66 -4.08 9.59
CA LEU A 68 -8.02 -4.97 8.61
C LEU A 68 -9.06 -5.60 7.68
N VAL A 69 -10.19 -6.05 8.21
CA VAL A 69 -11.30 -6.57 7.41
C VAL A 69 -11.79 -5.49 6.42
N ALA A 70 -12.01 -4.26 6.89
CA ALA A 70 -12.46 -3.17 6.03
C ALA A 70 -11.46 -2.86 4.91
N VAL A 71 -10.16 -2.77 5.21
CA VAL A 71 -9.08 -2.54 4.23
C VAL A 71 -9.02 -3.68 3.21
N THR A 72 -9.08 -4.94 3.68
CA THR A 72 -9.04 -6.13 2.82
C THR A 72 -10.25 -6.19 1.88
N LEU A 73 -11.46 -5.98 2.39
CA LEU A 73 -12.68 -5.98 1.58
C LEU A 73 -12.69 -4.82 0.58
N ALA A 74 -12.25 -3.62 0.99
CA ALA A 74 -12.17 -2.45 0.12
C ALA A 74 -11.21 -2.66 -1.08
N THR A 75 -10.28 -3.60 -0.98
CA THR A 75 -9.30 -3.95 -2.03
C THR A 75 -9.49 -5.34 -2.61
N ARG A 76 -10.56 -6.03 -2.25
CA ARG A 76 -10.85 -7.44 -2.67
C ARG A 76 -9.73 -8.43 -2.32
N GLY A 77 -8.92 -8.13 -1.31
CA GLY A 77 -7.78 -8.95 -0.89
C GLY A 77 -6.60 -9.01 -1.88
N MET A 78 -6.66 -8.29 -3.03
CA MET A 78 -5.66 -8.40 -4.10
C MET A 78 -4.23 -8.11 -3.65
N HIS A 79 -4.06 -7.21 -2.70
CA HIS A 79 -2.72 -6.83 -2.27
C HIS A 79 -2.10 -7.92 -1.39
N LEU A 80 -2.89 -8.54 -0.51
CA LEU A 80 -2.46 -9.68 0.30
C LEU A 80 -2.12 -10.89 -0.59
N ASP A 81 -2.92 -11.14 -1.63
CA ASP A 81 -2.64 -12.16 -2.64
C ASP A 81 -1.28 -11.89 -3.33
N GLY A 82 -1.07 -10.65 -3.78
CA GLY A 82 0.22 -10.24 -4.37
C GLY A 82 1.40 -10.35 -3.40
N LEU A 83 1.20 -10.09 -2.11
CA LEU A 83 2.21 -10.31 -1.08
C LEU A 83 2.57 -11.79 -0.96
N ALA A 84 1.54 -12.66 -0.90
CA ALA A 84 1.73 -14.12 -0.82
C ALA A 84 2.51 -14.65 -2.02
N ASP A 85 2.06 -14.33 -3.23
CA ASP A 85 2.69 -14.77 -4.48
C ASP A 85 4.13 -14.27 -4.60
N THR A 86 4.38 -13.02 -4.22
CA THR A 86 5.74 -12.44 -4.23
C THR A 86 6.65 -13.15 -3.23
N ALA A 87 6.17 -13.45 -2.02
CA ALA A 87 6.92 -14.17 -1.01
C ALA A 87 7.26 -15.61 -1.46
N ASP A 88 6.28 -16.31 -2.01
CA ASP A 88 6.49 -17.65 -2.57
C ASP A 88 7.47 -17.64 -3.75
N GLY A 89 7.35 -16.68 -4.65
CA GLY A 89 8.30 -16.51 -5.75
C GLY A 89 9.72 -16.21 -5.28
N LEU A 90 9.89 -15.40 -4.24
CA LEU A 90 11.21 -15.08 -3.67
C LEU A 90 11.86 -16.27 -2.98
N SER A 91 11.07 -17.17 -2.38
CA SER A 91 11.55 -18.35 -1.64
C SER A 91 11.75 -19.59 -2.51
N ALA A 92 11.01 -19.73 -3.61
CA ALA A 92 10.94 -20.96 -4.38
C ALA A 92 12.23 -21.31 -5.13
N SER A 93 12.89 -20.34 -5.75
CA SER A 93 14.10 -20.61 -6.55
C SER A 93 14.89 -19.34 -6.84
N TYR A 94 16.22 -19.48 -7.00
CA TYR A 94 17.07 -18.41 -7.53
C TYR A 94 16.94 -18.25 -9.06
N ASP A 95 16.43 -19.26 -9.75
CA ASP A 95 16.09 -19.19 -11.17
C ASP A 95 14.86 -18.29 -11.37
N ARG A 96 15.02 -17.25 -12.20
CA ARG A 96 13.98 -16.26 -12.47
C ARG A 96 12.72 -16.89 -13.08
N ALA A 97 12.89 -17.79 -14.05
CA ALA A 97 11.75 -18.38 -14.75
C ALA A 97 10.92 -19.24 -13.80
N LYS A 98 11.59 -20.06 -12.97
CA LYS A 98 10.94 -20.89 -11.96
C LYS A 98 10.23 -20.04 -10.91
N ALA A 99 10.86 -18.98 -10.42
CA ALA A 99 10.24 -18.07 -9.45
C ALA A 99 8.97 -17.42 -10.01
N LEU A 100 9.02 -16.90 -11.25
CA LEU A 100 7.87 -16.32 -11.92
C LEU A 100 6.78 -17.35 -12.26
N ASP A 101 7.15 -18.62 -12.48
CA ASP A 101 6.19 -19.71 -12.69
C ASP A 101 5.42 -20.03 -11.40
N VAL A 102 6.11 -20.10 -10.25
CA VAL A 102 5.46 -20.30 -8.93
C VAL A 102 4.43 -19.21 -8.67
N MET A 103 4.78 -17.93 -8.86
CA MET A 103 3.84 -16.79 -8.73
C MET A 103 2.62 -16.87 -9.67
N ARG A 104 2.64 -17.69 -10.70
CA ARG A 104 1.53 -17.84 -11.67
C ARG A 104 0.58 -18.98 -11.34
N ARG A 105 1.00 -19.94 -10.51
CA ARG A 105 0.24 -21.19 -10.28
C ARG A 105 -1.04 -20.99 -9.47
N GLY A 106 -1.21 -19.85 -8.78
CA GLY A 106 -2.41 -19.52 -8.02
C GLY A 106 -2.64 -20.35 -6.76
N ASN A 107 -1.68 -21.19 -6.36
CA ASN A 107 -1.71 -21.92 -5.10
C ASN A 107 -0.73 -21.27 -4.12
N ILE A 108 -1.22 -20.92 -2.95
CA ILE A 108 -0.42 -20.28 -1.90
C ILE A 108 0.53 -21.32 -1.30
N GLY A 109 1.84 -21.00 -1.31
CA GLY A 109 2.88 -21.78 -0.66
C GLY A 109 3.09 -21.39 0.80
N PRO A 110 3.92 -22.15 1.53
CA PRO A 110 4.19 -21.88 2.95
C PRO A 110 4.77 -20.49 3.23
N SER A 111 5.61 -19.97 2.33
CA SER A 111 6.22 -18.65 2.48
C SER A 111 5.20 -17.53 2.28
N GLY A 112 4.27 -17.69 1.34
CA GLY A 112 3.16 -16.77 1.13
C GLY A 112 2.25 -16.71 2.35
N VAL A 113 1.83 -17.88 2.88
CA VAL A 113 1.04 -17.94 4.13
C VAL A 113 1.77 -17.25 5.27
N ALA A 114 3.04 -17.57 5.49
CA ALA A 114 3.84 -16.97 6.55
C ALA A 114 3.95 -15.43 6.39
N ALA A 115 4.21 -14.94 5.18
CA ALA A 115 4.30 -13.51 4.91
C ALA A 115 2.99 -12.78 5.21
N VAL A 116 1.85 -13.29 4.76
CA VAL A 116 0.54 -12.71 5.03
C VAL A 116 0.22 -12.71 6.52
N VAL A 117 0.42 -13.83 7.21
CA VAL A 117 0.16 -13.93 8.66
C VAL A 117 1.03 -12.96 9.45
N LEU A 118 2.32 -12.89 9.16
CA LEU A 118 3.24 -12.00 9.89
C LEU A 118 2.92 -10.53 9.64
N VAL A 119 2.61 -10.14 8.41
CA VAL A 119 2.21 -8.75 8.09
C VAL A 119 0.92 -8.39 8.80
N LEU A 120 -0.11 -9.24 8.74
CA LEU A 120 -1.38 -8.99 9.42
C LEU A 120 -1.24 -8.93 10.95
N LEU A 121 -0.36 -9.72 11.56
CA LEU A 121 -0.07 -9.64 12.99
C LEU A 121 0.60 -8.31 13.36
N VAL A 122 1.56 -7.86 12.57
CA VAL A 122 2.22 -6.55 12.76
C VAL A 122 1.20 -5.42 12.61
N ASP A 123 0.38 -5.47 11.58
CA ASP A 123 -0.66 -4.47 11.32
C ASP A 123 -1.70 -4.44 12.44
N ALA A 124 -2.16 -5.60 12.91
CA ALA A 124 -3.11 -5.69 14.01
C ALA A 124 -2.54 -5.07 15.30
N ALA A 125 -1.28 -5.37 15.63
CA ALA A 125 -0.62 -4.81 16.81
C ALA A 125 -0.46 -3.28 16.71
N ALA A 126 -0.01 -2.78 15.56
CA ALA A 126 0.14 -1.35 15.31
C ALA A 126 -1.20 -0.61 15.32
N LEU A 127 -2.23 -1.16 14.67
CA LEU A 127 -3.57 -0.59 14.65
C LEU A 127 -4.20 -0.56 16.04
N ALA A 128 -4.04 -1.62 16.85
CA ALA A 128 -4.55 -1.64 18.22
C ALA A 128 -3.95 -0.50 19.06
N ALA A 129 -2.64 -0.24 18.93
CA ALA A 129 -1.98 0.86 19.60
C ALA A 129 -2.42 2.24 19.09
N LEU A 130 -2.59 2.39 17.77
CA LEU A 130 -2.96 3.65 17.14
C LEU A 130 -4.42 4.04 17.40
N LEU A 131 -5.36 3.11 17.23
CA LEU A 131 -6.79 3.39 17.35
C LEU A 131 -7.21 3.77 18.79
N THR A 132 -6.48 3.29 19.79
CA THR A 132 -6.72 3.64 21.20
C THR A 132 -6.05 4.94 21.64
N SER A 133 -5.18 5.52 20.80
CA SER A 133 -4.41 6.72 21.16
C SER A 133 -5.16 8.05 21.00
N GLY A 134 -6.39 8.06 20.51
CA GLY A 134 -7.19 9.26 20.22
C GLY A 134 -6.69 10.12 19.05
N ARG A 135 -5.41 10.09 18.74
CA ARG A 135 -4.76 10.82 17.64
C ARG A 135 -4.26 9.90 16.52
N GLY A 136 -4.16 8.59 16.81
CA GLY A 136 -3.54 7.62 15.92
C GLY A 136 -4.30 7.37 14.62
N VAL A 137 -5.61 7.63 14.58
CA VAL A 137 -6.44 7.46 13.36
C VAL A 137 -5.87 8.25 12.18
N VAL A 138 -5.36 9.45 12.42
CA VAL A 138 -4.74 10.28 11.37
C VAL A 138 -3.52 9.57 10.79
N LEU A 139 -2.67 8.97 11.64
CA LEU A 139 -1.50 8.22 11.20
C LEU A 139 -1.88 6.93 10.45
N VAL A 140 -2.98 6.27 10.84
CA VAL A 140 -3.52 5.12 10.07
C VAL A 140 -3.94 5.57 8.67
N CYS A 141 -4.68 6.67 8.56
CA CYS A 141 -5.11 7.22 7.27
C CYS A 141 -3.91 7.64 6.40
N LEU A 142 -2.91 8.30 7.00
CA LEU A 142 -1.68 8.70 6.30
C LEU A 142 -0.88 7.47 5.83
N SER A 143 -0.78 6.42 6.64
CA SER A 143 -0.10 5.16 6.26
C SER A 143 -0.79 4.48 5.08
N LEU A 144 -2.13 4.49 5.08
CA LEU A 144 -2.94 3.96 3.98
C LEU A 144 -2.67 4.72 2.67
N VAL A 145 -2.70 6.04 2.69
CA VAL A 145 -2.45 6.89 1.52
C VAL A 145 -1.00 6.77 1.06
N ALA A 146 -0.03 6.79 1.98
CA ALA A 146 1.39 6.69 1.69
C ALA A 146 1.75 5.36 1.00
N SER A 147 1.20 4.24 1.46
CA SER A 147 1.45 2.93 0.83
C SER A 147 1.01 2.89 -0.63
N ARG A 148 -0.06 3.58 -1.02
CA ARG A 148 -0.54 3.65 -2.42
C ARG A 148 0.31 4.57 -3.29
N HIS A 149 0.98 5.56 -2.70
CA HIS A 149 1.95 6.38 -3.43
C HIS A 149 3.13 5.55 -3.97
N LEU A 150 3.46 4.45 -3.30
CA LEU A 150 4.51 3.52 -3.75
C LEU A 150 4.21 2.87 -5.11
N LEU A 151 2.96 2.84 -5.57
CA LEU A 151 2.63 2.42 -6.94
C LEU A 151 3.25 3.35 -7.98
N ALA A 152 3.28 4.67 -7.74
CA ALA A 152 3.96 5.61 -8.60
C ALA A 152 5.48 5.34 -8.64
N TRP A 153 6.10 4.97 -7.51
CA TRP A 153 7.51 4.56 -7.44
C TRP A 153 7.76 3.27 -8.21
N ALA A 154 6.96 2.23 -7.96
CA ALA A 154 7.09 0.93 -8.60
C ALA A 154 6.91 1.01 -10.12
N CYS A 155 6.07 1.93 -10.59
CA CYS A 155 5.79 2.15 -12.02
C CYS A 155 6.62 3.30 -12.62
N SER A 156 7.64 3.80 -11.91
CA SER A 156 8.45 4.94 -12.37
C SER A 156 9.31 4.60 -13.58
N ALA A 157 9.63 5.65 -14.37
CA ALA A 157 10.51 5.52 -15.53
C ALA A 157 11.85 4.89 -15.15
N GLY A 158 12.19 3.78 -15.81
CA GLY A 158 13.39 2.97 -15.55
C GLY A 158 13.14 1.69 -14.76
N VAL A 159 11.95 1.48 -14.18
CA VAL A 159 11.57 0.19 -13.58
C VAL A 159 10.98 -0.72 -14.66
N PRO A 160 11.61 -1.88 -14.94
CA PRO A 160 11.16 -2.79 -15.98
C PRO A 160 9.98 -3.67 -15.53
N SER A 161 9.28 -4.27 -16.50
CA SER A 161 8.34 -5.36 -16.23
C SER A 161 9.07 -6.70 -16.13
N ALA A 162 8.65 -7.54 -15.18
CA ALA A 162 9.19 -8.90 -15.07
C ALA A 162 8.62 -9.87 -16.13
N ARG A 163 7.46 -9.56 -16.69
CA ARG A 163 6.75 -10.40 -17.67
C ARG A 163 6.39 -9.57 -18.93
N PRO A 164 6.26 -10.20 -20.11
CA PRO A 164 5.87 -9.48 -21.33
C PRO A 164 4.39 -9.07 -21.37
N SER A 165 3.56 -9.65 -20.49
CA SER A 165 2.10 -9.42 -20.44
C SER A 165 1.62 -9.27 -18.98
N GLY A 166 0.36 -8.84 -18.82
CA GLY A 166 -0.29 -8.64 -17.53
C GLY A 166 -0.15 -7.20 -17.01
N LEU A 167 -0.64 -6.98 -15.78
CA LEU A 167 -0.68 -5.64 -15.16
C LEU A 167 0.71 -5.00 -15.11
N GLY A 168 1.72 -5.75 -14.66
CA GLY A 168 3.10 -5.25 -14.60
C GLY A 168 3.59 -4.71 -15.93
N ALA A 169 3.34 -5.42 -17.06
CA ALA A 169 3.71 -4.97 -18.39
C ALA A 169 3.00 -3.68 -18.82
N THR A 170 1.73 -3.53 -18.43
CA THR A 170 0.92 -2.35 -18.75
C THR A 170 1.40 -1.10 -18.02
N VAL A 171 1.85 -1.24 -16.75
CA VAL A 171 2.14 -0.09 -15.88
C VAL A 171 3.63 0.20 -15.69
N ALA A 172 4.53 -0.76 -15.91
CA ALA A 172 5.97 -0.58 -15.73
C ALA A 172 6.53 0.59 -16.56
N GLY A 173 7.29 1.47 -15.91
CA GLY A 173 7.95 2.61 -16.55
C GLY A 173 7.00 3.69 -17.08
N THR A 174 5.72 3.71 -16.66
CA THR A 174 4.72 4.65 -17.20
C THR A 174 4.63 5.97 -16.42
N VAL A 175 5.12 6.02 -15.19
CA VAL A 175 5.09 7.23 -14.35
C VAL A 175 6.41 7.99 -14.48
N GLN A 176 6.34 9.27 -14.82
CA GLN A 176 7.53 10.12 -14.90
C GLN A 176 8.13 10.33 -13.50
N ARG A 177 9.47 10.30 -13.38
CA ARG A 177 10.16 10.52 -12.11
C ARG A 177 9.81 11.85 -11.44
N ARG A 178 9.54 12.90 -12.23
CA ARG A 178 9.08 14.20 -11.70
C ARG A 178 7.74 14.09 -10.98
N VAL A 179 6.81 13.30 -11.52
CA VAL A 179 5.49 13.06 -10.90
C VAL A 179 5.66 12.30 -9.59
N VAL A 180 6.55 11.30 -9.55
CA VAL A 180 6.88 10.56 -8.32
C VAL A 180 7.45 11.51 -7.26
N GLY A 181 8.43 12.35 -7.63
CA GLY A 181 9.06 13.30 -6.70
C GLY A 181 8.09 14.35 -6.18
N LEU A 182 7.28 14.96 -7.06
CA LEU A 182 6.26 15.94 -6.67
C LEU A 182 5.21 15.31 -5.75
N GLY A 183 4.75 14.09 -6.07
CA GLY A 183 3.81 13.36 -5.22
C GLY A 183 4.40 13.05 -3.84
N PHE A 184 5.68 12.71 -3.77
CA PHE A 184 6.39 12.48 -2.50
C PHE A 184 6.48 13.75 -1.64
N VAL A 185 6.89 14.87 -2.24
CA VAL A 185 6.95 16.17 -1.54
C VAL A 185 5.57 16.59 -1.03
N LEU A 186 4.52 16.44 -1.86
CA LEU A 186 3.14 16.71 -1.47
C LEU A 186 2.72 15.81 -0.30
N MET A 187 3.02 14.51 -0.37
CA MET A 187 2.71 13.56 0.68
C MET A 187 3.39 13.93 2.01
N LEU A 188 4.66 14.33 1.98
CA LEU A 188 5.38 14.80 3.18
C LEU A 188 4.72 16.06 3.75
N GLY A 189 4.39 17.03 2.91
CA GLY A 189 3.72 18.27 3.33
C GLY A 189 2.34 18.01 3.94
N VAL A 190 1.51 17.21 3.27
CA VAL A 190 0.18 16.84 3.79
C VAL A 190 0.29 16.06 5.09
N SER A 191 1.23 15.12 5.20
CA SER A 191 1.42 14.34 6.42
C SER A 191 1.94 15.18 7.59
N ALA A 192 2.79 16.17 7.34
CA ALA A 192 3.24 17.13 8.34
C ALA A 192 2.08 17.99 8.87
N LEU A 193 1.29 18.57 7.97
CA LEU A 193 0.12 19.40 8.33
C LEU A 193 -0.93 18.59 9.09
N ALA A 194 -1.26 17.39 8.61
CA ALA A 194 -2.23 16.51 9.27
C ALA A 194 -1.77 16.11 10.68
N SER A 195 -0.49 15.82 10.86
CA SER A 195 0.10 15.55 12.17
C SER A 195 -0.03 16.76 13.10
N HIS A 196 0.33 17.94 12.62
CA HIS A 196 0.25 19.17 13.39
C HIS A 196 -1.18 19.48 13.84
N TRP A 197 -2.14 19.45 12.93
CA TRP A 197 -3.55 19.72 13.26
C TRP A 197 -4.16 18.69 14.20
N SER A 198 -3.62 17.50 14.24
CA SER A 198 -4.05 16.45 15.17
C SER A 198 -3.32 16.52 16.53
N GLY A 199 -2.51 17.56 16.75
CA GLY A 199 -1.73 17.73 17.97
C GLY A 199 -0.58 16.74 18.12
N LEU A 200 -0.13 16.13 17.01
CA LEU A 200 1.09 15.34 16.95
C LEU A 200 2.28 16.24 16.54
N ALA A 201 3.50 15.75 16.78
CA ALA A 201 4.69 16.42 16.29
C ALA A 201 4.67 16.53 14.74
N LEU A 202 5.09 17.67 14.20
CA LEU A 202 5.07 17.97 12.76
C LEU A 202 5.78 16.92 11.92
N TRP A 203 6.80 16.26 12.47
CA TRP A 203 7.61 15.25 11.81
C TRP A 203 7.02 13.81 11.87
N ALA A 204 6.00 13.56 12.69
CA ALA A 204 5.47 12.21 12.91
C ALA A 204 4.93 11.57 11.61
N GLY A 205 4.05 12.27 10.89
CA GLY A 205 3.55 11.81 9.59
C GLY A 205 4.65 11.66 8.53
N PRO A 206 5.52 12.66 8.33
CA PRO A 206 6.67 12.53 7.44
C PRO A 206 7.58 11.34 7.71
N VAL A 207 7.87 11.01 8.97
CA VAL A 207 8.67 9.83 9.32
C VAL A 207 7.95 8.55 8.95
N ALA A 208 6.66 8.42 9.26
CA ALA A 208 5.87 7.26 8.87
C ALA A 208 5.84 7.09 7.33
N ALA A 209 5.61 8.19 6.59
CA ALA A 209 5.62 8.20 5.13
C ALA A 209 7.01 7.86 4.55
N GLY A 210 8.07 8.38 5.13
CA GLY A 210 9.45 8.06 4.74
C GLY A 210 9.79 6.59 4.98
N THR A 211 9.34 6.01 6.08
CA THR A 211 9.52 4.58 6.39
C THR A 211 8.77 3.71 5.37
N ALA A 212 7.54 4.08 5.00
CA ALA A 212 6.81 3.41 3.92
C ALA A 212 7.61 3.41 2.61
N VAL A 213 8.15 4.57 2.22
CA VAL A 213 8.93 4.70 0.98
C VAL A 213 10.20 3.87 1.05
N PHE A 214 10.93 3.91 2.14
CA PHE A 214 12.15 3.13 2.32
C PHE A 214 11.89 1.63 2.15
N CYS A 215 10.90 1.07 2.87
CA CYS A 215 10.57 -0.35 2.79
C CYS A 215 9.98 -0.73 1.43
N GLY A 216 9.09 0.07 0.86
CA GLY A 216 8.52 -0.19 -0.46
C GLY A 216 9.56 -0.16 -1.58
N VAL A 217 10.49 0.78 -1.56
CA VAL A 217 11.62 0.84 -2.52
C VAL A 217 12.54 -0.38 -2.35
N ALA A 218 12.76 -0.85 -1.13
CA ALA A 218 13.52 -2.09 -0.90
C ALA A 218 12.84 -3.31 -1.55
N VAL A 219 11.50 -3.42 -1.46
CA VAL A 219 10.74 -4.48 -2.15
C VAL A 219 10.86 -4.34 -3.67
N ILE A 220 10.69 -3.13 -4.23
CA ILE A 220 10.84 -2.87 -5.68
C ILE A 220 12.25 -3.29 -6.14
N HIS A 221 13.27 -2.88 -5.40
CA HIS A 221 14.66 -3.21 -5.73
C HIS A 221 14.91 -4.72 -5.67
N ARG A 222 14.42 -5.40 -4.62
CA ARG A 222 14.51 -6.85 -4.47
C ARG A 222 13.82 -7.58 -5.63
N ALA A 223 12.59 -7.17 -5.97
CA ALA A 223 11.83 -7.76 -7.08
C ALA A 223 12.55 -7.54 -8.41
N THR A 224 13.05 -6.33 -8.68
CA THR A 224 13.79 -6.02 -9.92
C THR A 224 15.03 -6.89 -10.04
N ARG A 225 15.79 -7.11 -8.96
CA ARG A 225 16.97 -7.99 -8.97
C ARG A 225 16.61 -9.46 -9.15
N ARG A 226 15.53 -9.92 -8.54
CA ARG A 226 15.16 -11.36 -8.52
C ARG A 226 14.32 -11.78 -9.71
N PHE A 227 13.37 -10.94 -10.11
CA PHE A 227 12.42 -11.24 -11.18
C PHE A 227 12.71 -10.47 -12.47
N GLY A 228 13.67 -9.54 -12.44
CA GLY A 228 14.01 -8.66 -13.56
C GLY A 228 13.01 -7.52 -13.76
N GLY A 229 12.13 -7.24 -12.79
CA GLY A 229 11.15 -6.18 -12.85
C GLY A 229 9.95 -6.43 -11.94
N ILE A 230 8.87 -5.69 -12.20
CA ILE A 230 7.62 -5.76 -11.44
C ILE A 230 6.57 -6.64 -12.13
N THR A 231 5.70 -7.26 -11.33
CA THR A 231 4.43 -7.89 -11.73
C THR A 231 3.28 -7.18 -11.00
N GLY A 232 2.03 -7.56 -11.27
CA GLY A 232 0.88 -7.14 -10.46
C GLY A 232 1.04 -7.53 -8.99
N ASP A 233 1.55 -8.74 -8.75
CA ASP A 233 1.75 -9.31 -7.41
C ASP A 233 2.80 -8.50 -6.63
N VAL A 234 3.91 -8.14 -7.29
CA VAL A 234 4.93 -7.25 -6.70
C VAL A 234 4.34 -5.90 -6.28
N LEU A 235 3.39 -5.35 -7.07
CA LEU A 235 2.71 -4.11 -6.67
C LEU A 235 1.89 -4.29 -5.39
N GLY A 236 1.19 -5.42 -5.25
CA GLY A 236 0.50 -5.79 -4.01
C GLY A 236 1.45 -5.90 -2.83
N ALA A 237 2.57 -6.62 -2.99
CA ALA A 237 3.60 -6.76 -1.95
C ALA A 237 4.21 -5.41 -1.53
N VAL A 238 4.45 -4.51 -2.49
CA VAL A 238 4.95 -3.14 -2.22
C VAL A 238 3.96 -2.38 -1.34
N ILE A 239 2.67 -2.45 -1.63
CA ILE A 239 1.62 -1.79 -0.85
C ILE A 239 1.58 -2.35 0.58
N GLU A 240 1.50 -3.67 0.75
CA GLU A 240 1.33 -4.28 2.07
C GLU A 240 2.55 -4.05 2.96
N VAL A 241 3.76 -4.26 2.44
CA VAL A 241 5.00 -4.00 3.20
C VAL A 241 5.14 -2.53 3.56
N SER A 242 4.80 -1.62 2.65
CA SER A 242 4.85 -0.18 2.93
C SER A 242 3.80 0.25 3.95
N PHE A 243 2.61 -0.34 3.92
CA PHE A 243 1.55 -0.06 4.88
C PHE A 243 1.96 -0.54 6.27
N ALA A 244 2.42 -1.78 6.42
CA ALA A 244 2.90 -2.32 7.67
C ALA A 244 4.07 -1.51 8.27
N ALA A 245 5.02 -1.10 7.42
CA ALA A 245 6.15 -0.26 7.83
C ALA A 245 5.71 1.12 8.35
N ALA A 246 4.77 1.76 7.65
CA ALA A 246 4.22 3.06 8.07
C ALA A 246 3.42 2.95 9.37
N LEU A 247 2.56 1.91 9.50
CA LEU A 247 1.80 1.67 10.73
C LEU A 247 2.72 1.41 11.92
N THR A 248 3.75 0.58 11.73
CA THR A 248 4.72 0.27 12.79
C THR A 248 5.46 1.53 13.24
N ALA A 249 5.99 2.33 12.30
CA ALA A 249 6.63 3.60 12.62
C ALA A 249 5.66 4.53 13.36
N SER A 250 4.43 4.65 12.89
CA SER A 250 3.38 5.46 13.52
C SER A 250 3.07 5.02 14.95
N ALA A 251 2.95 3.71 15.20
CA ALA A 251 2.68 3.17 16.53
C ALA A 251 3.83 3.45 17.51
N LEU A 252 5.08 3.26 17.07
CA LEU A 252 6.27 3.59 17.87
C LEU A 252 6.33 5.09 18.19
N LEU A 253 6.04 5.96 17.23
CA LEU A 253 6.03 7.41 17.44
C LEU A 253 4.99 7.86 18.46
N VAL A 254 3.78 7.29 18.40
CA VAL A 254 2.71 7.63 19.37
C VAL A 254 3.06 7.14 20.77
N THR A 255 3.74 6.00 20.91
CA THR A 255 4.16 5.49 22.24
C THR A 255 5.32 6.29 22.84
N LEU A 256 6.25 6.79 22.03
CA LEU A 256 7.40 7.59 22.46
C LEU A 256 7.04 9.04 22.81
N THR A 257 5.89 9.55 22.33
CA THR A 257 5.44 10.94 22.54
C THR A 257 4.31 11.06 23.57
N ARG A 258 3.95 9.98 24.24
CA ARG A 258 3.08 9.96 25.42
C ARG A 258 3.86 10.33 26.69
#